data_8324cda4b79e6a120637a454beb370c7
#
_entry.id   8324cda4b79e6a120637a454beb370c7
#
_cell.length_a   1.000
_cell.length_b   1.000
_cell.length_c   1.000
_cell.angle_alpha   90.00
_cell.angle_beta   90.00
_cell.angle_gamma   90.00
#
_symmetry.space_group_name_H-M   'P 1'
#
loop_
_entity.id
_entity.type
_entity.pdbx_description
1 polymer ?
#
loop_
_entity_poly.entity_id
_entity_poly.type
_entity_poly.pdbx_seq_one_letter_code
_entity_poly.pdbx_strand_id
1 'polypeptide(L)'
;DLIAEGEYYIKTEFGFYSKVFNISNSYNELINSALEAIYVQRCGCDTEGILGHPACHTAPSMIFSYTKEDYVDTTGGWHDAGDYGKYGIVENKVIADLLFSYLYGDNKNEKLVDEIKYGLDYVLKLQTDYGAVYNKVVSKRFAGFISPEKDNQKTYLLTPWTSVTASFAGITGLAYEVFKDSDDELAERCL
;
A
#
# COMPACT_ATOMS: atom_id res chain seq x y z
N ASP A 1 -18.65 -0.13 26.57
CA ASP A 1 -18.44 0.32 25.19
C ASP A 1 -19.70 1.03 24.70
N LEU A 2 -19.57 2.25 24.18
CA LEU A 2 -20.65 3.00 23.55
C LEU A 2 -20.77 2.50 22.09
N ILE A 3 -21.83 1.70 21.83
CA ILE A 3 -22.10 1.12 20.49
C ILE A 3 -23.41 1.67 19.87
N ALA A 4 -24.18 2.44 20.63
CA ALA A 4 -25.42 3.02 20.11
C ALA A 4 -25.11 4.28 19.28
N GLU A 5 -25.72 4.38 18.09
CA GLU A 5 -25.66 5.60 17.30
C GLU A 5 -26.32 6.76 18.01
N GLY A 6 -25.76 7.95 17.92
CA GLY A 6 -26.31 9.14 18.54
C GLY A 6 -25.30 10.23 18.78
N GLU A 7 -25.77 11.34 19.32
CA GLU A 7 -24.96 12.49 19.74
C GLU A 7 -24.56 12.32 21.20
N TYR A 8 -23.27 12.48 21.47
CA TYR A 8 -22.69 12.29 22.80
C TYR A 8 -21.79 13.46 23.17
N TYR A 9 -21.59 13.63 24.46
CA TYR A 9 -20.54 14.46 25.03
C TYR A 9 -19.97 13.81 26.28
N ILE A 10 -18.74 14.11 26.61
CA ILE A 10 -18.08 13.66 27.82
C ILE A 10 -18.32 14.74 28.90
N LYS A 11 -18.82 14.31 30.06
CA LYS A 11 -18.95 15.16 31.26
C LYS A 11 -18.00 14.66 32.33
N THR A 12 -17.16 15.54 32.86
CA THR A 12 -16.29 15.21 33.99
C THR A 12 -17.02 15.43 35.32
N GLU A 13 -16.55 14.79 36.37
CA GLU A 13 -17.06 14.98 37.75
C GLU A 13 -16.95 16.46 38.22
N PHE A 14 -16.02 17.23 37.67
CA PHE A 14 -15.81 18.65 37.95
C PHE A 14 -16.71 19.57 37.13
N GLY A 15 -17.67 19.06 36.39
CA GLY A 15 -18.65 19.83 35.63
C GLY A 15 -18.18 20.39 34.28
N PHE A 16 -17.03 19.97 33.76
CA PHE A 16 -16.60 20.31 32.40
C PHE A 16 -17.25 19.39 31.38
N TYR A 17 -17.52 19.92 30.18
CA TYR A 17 -18.14 19.19 29.07
C TYR A 17 -17.22 19.26 27.85
N SER A 18 -17.14 18.13 27.11
CA SER A 18 -16.56 18.14 25.79
C SER A 18 -17.45 18.81 24.75
N LYS A 19 -16.95 19.06 23.56
CA LYS A 19 -17.81 19.27 22.39
C LYS A 19 -18.67 18.03 22.17
N VAL A 20 -19.84 18.20 21.56
CA VAL A 20 -20.68 17.12 21.10
C VAL A 20 -19.95 16.40 19.96
N PHE A 21 -19.99 15.07 19.96
CA PHE A 21 -19.51 14.20 18.90
C PHE A 21 -20.55 13.15 18.58
N ASN A 22 -20.52 12.64 17.36
CA ASN A 22 -21.44 11.62 16.89
C ASN A 22 -20.79 10.25 16.91
N ILE A 23 -21.54 9.24 17.32
CA ILE A 23 -21.28 7.84 17.05
C ILE A 23 -22.25 7.44 15.93
N SER A 24 -21.71 7.06 14.78
CA SER A 24 -22.49 6.69 13.59
C SER A 24 -21.70 5.79 12.67
N ASN A 25 -22.37 5.17 11.72
CA ASN A 25 -21.75 4.36 10.66
C ASN A 25 -21.09 5.21 9.53
N SER A 26 -21.02 6.52 9.67
CA SER A 26 -20.46 7.42 8.65
C SER A 26 -18.97 7.17 8.34
N TYR A 27 -18.25 6.49 9.22
CA TYR A 27 -16.85 6.12 8.99
C TYR A 27 -16.67 5.09 7.86
N ASN A 28 -17.69 4.31 7.52
CA ASN A 28 -17.63 3.38 6.39
C ASN A 28 -17.46 4.10 5.05
N GLU A 29 -18.10 5.26 4.87
CA GLU A 29 -17.91 6.09 3.68
C GLU A 29 -16.49 6.68 3.62
N LEU A 30 -15.94 7.07 4.75
CA LEU A 30 -14.57 7.56 4.85
C LEU A 30 -13.56 6.45 4.51
N ILE A 31 -13.75 5.24 5.02
CA ILE A 31 -12.90 4.07 4.70
C ILE A 31 -12.96 3.77 3.20
N ASN A 32 -14.15 3.74 2.59
CA ASN A 32 -14.29 3.52 1.15
C ASN A 32 -13.60 4.61 0.33
N SER A 33 -13.69 5.86 0.75
CA SER A 33 -12.99 6.98 0.10
C SER A 33 -11.47 6.87 0.24
N ALA A 34 -10.98 6.40 1.38
CA ALA A 34 -9.56 6.16 1.60
C ALA A 34 -9.04 5.00 0.72
N LEU A 35 -9.80 3.90 0.60
CA LEU A 35 -9.48 2.80 -0.30
C LEU A 35 -9.46 3.25 -1.77
N GLU A 36 -10.42 4.08 -2.19
CA GLU A 36 -10.44 4.65 -3.53
C GLU A 36 -9.20 5.53 -3.79
N ALA A 37 -8.77 6.32 -2.80
CA ALA A 37 -7.57 7.14 -2.89
C ALA A 37 -6.29 6.30 -3.03
N ILE A 38 -6.23 5.13 -2.39
CA ILE A 38 -5.12 4.18 -2.56
C ILE A 38 -5.21 3.54 -3.95
N TYR A 39 -6.39 3.05 -4.35
CA TYR A 39 -6.63 2.40 -5.63
C TYR A 39 -6.18 3.23 -6.84
N VAL A 40 -6.51 4.53 -6.88
CA VAL A 40 -6.13 5.39 -8.01
C VAL A 40 -4.63 5.69 -8.08
N GLN A 41 -3.86 5.31 -7.08
CA GLN A 41 -2.39 5.40 -7.07
C GLN A 41 -1.70 4.11 -7.53
N ARG A 42 -2.45 3.07 -7.86
CA ARG A 42 -1.87 1.82 -8.38
C ARG A 42 -0.99 2.08 -9.60
N CYS A 43 0.16 1.45 -9.63
CA CYS A 43 1.12 1.51 -10.73
C CYS A 43 1.05 0.23 -11.57
N GLY A 44 1.06 0.32 -12.87
CA GLY A 44 1.18 -0.85 -13.76
C GLY A 44 -0.14 -1.47 -14.22
N CYS A 45 -1.27 -0.92 -13.83
CA CYS A 45 -2.59 -1.33 -14.29
C CYS A 45 -3.47 -0.13 -14.63
N ASP A 46 -4.56 -0.38 -15.35
CA ASP A 46 -5.62 0.62 -15.54
C ASP A 46 -6.35 0.84 -14.21
N THR A 47 -6.61 2.09 -13.87
CA THR A 47 -7.46 2.48 -12.75
C THR A 47 -8.65 3.28 -13.25
N GLU A 48 -9.81 3.09 -12.63
CA GLU A 48 -11.04 3.76 -12.99
C GLU A 48 -11.36 4.90 -12.02
N GLY A 49 -12.35 5.72 -12.35
CA GLY A 49 -12.80 6.83 -11.51
C GLY A 49 -12.27 8.19 -11.95
N ILE A 50 -12.58 9.24 -11.17
CA ILE A 50 -12.28 10.65 -11.53
C ILE A 50 -10.77 10.90 -11.65
N LEU A 51 -9.95 10.23 -10.84
CA LEU A 51 -8.49 10.33 -10.83
C LEU A 51 -7.84 9.08 -11.42
N GLY A 52 -8.61 8.20 -12.05
CA GLY A 52 -8.10 7.00 -12.70
C GLY A 52 -7.20 7.33 -13.90
N HIS A 53 -6.32 6.40 -14.22
CA HIS A 53 -5.37 6.54 -15.33
C HIS A 53 -5.12 5.18 -16.01
N PRO A 54 -4.70 5.17 -17.28
CA PRO A 54 -4.22 3.97 -17.95
C PRO A 54 -2.99 3.35 -17.27
N ALA A 55 -2.72 2.08 -17.58
CA ALA A 55 -1.52 1.38 -17.10
C ALA A 55 -0.25 2.18 -17.38
N CYS A 56 0.60 2.31 -16.36
CA CYS A 56 1.82 3.09 -16.40
C CYS A 56 3.01 2.26 -15.89
N HIS A 57 4.25 2.68 -16.20
CA HIS A 57 5.49 2.09 -15.70
C HIS A 57 5.54 0.56 -15.78
N THR A 58 5.06 -0.01 -16.91
CA THR A 58 4.99 -1.46 -17.14
C THR A 58 6.30 -2.08 -17.60
N ALA A 59 7.30 -1.26 -17.91
CA ALA A 59 8.64 -1.75 -18.26
C ALA A 59 9.43 -2.16 -17.00
N PRO A 60 10.26 -3.22 -17.08
CA PRO A 60 11.09 -3.62 -15.95
C PRO A 60 12.08 -2.52 -15.57
N SER A 61 12.34 -2.39 -14.27
CA SER A 61 13.32 -1.45 -13.74
C SER A 61 14.74 -2.02 -13.79
N MET A 62 15.70 -1.16 -14.11
CA MET A 62 17.11 -1.52 -14.06
C MET A 62 17.61 -1.52 -12.60
N ILE A 63 18.24 -2.61 -12.17
CA ILE A 63 18.92 -2.62 -10.87
C ILE A 63 20.06 -1.61 -10.92
N PHE A 64 20.07 -0.68 -9.96
CA PHE A 64 21.13 0.30 -9.87
C PHE A 64 22.44 -0.38 -9.43
N SER A 65 23.34 -0.57 -10.39
CA SER A 65 24.65 -1.19 -10.21
C SER A 65 25.70 -0.48 -11.06
N TYR A 66 26.95 -0.51 -10.62
CA TYR A 66 28.08 0.05 -11.39
C TYR A 66 28.73 -0.97 -12.33
N THR A 67 28.36 -2.25 -12.20
CA THR A 67 29.11 -3.35 -12.84
C THR A 67 28.28 -4.23 -13.77
N LYS A 68 26.96 -4.17 -13.68
CA LYS A 68 26.08 -5.09 -14.40
C LYS A 68 24.75 -4.43 -14.70
N GLU A 69 24.25 -4.60 -15.92
CA GLU A 69 22.87 -4.26 -16.28
C GLU A 69 21.99 -5.48 -16.01
N ASP A 70 21.15 -5.40 -15.01
CA ASP A 70 20.13 -6.38 -14.68
C ASP A 70 18.78 -5.68 -14.54
N TYR A 71 17.70 -6.40 -14.85
CA TYR A 71 16.35 -5.85 -14.82
C TYR A 71 15.44 -6.75 -13.99
N VAL A 72 14.52 -6.10 -13.26
CA VAL A 72 13.51 -6.77 -12.44
C VAL A 72 12.13 -6.22 -12.82
N ASP A 73 11.12 -7.11 -12.88
CA ASP A 73 9.74 -6.67 -12.97
C ASP A 73 9.34 -5.94 -11.69
N THR A 74 9.09 -4.66 -11.82
CA THR A 74 8.63 -3.78 -10.74
C THR A 74 7.24 -3.22 -11.02
N THR A 75 6.45 -3.90 -11.87
CA THR A 75 5.05 -3.57 -12.11
C THR A 75 4.22 -3.83 -10.86
N GLY A 76 3.35 -2.93 -10.50
CA GLY A 76 2.56 -3.00 -9.27
C GLY A 76 3.00 -1.98 -8.21
N GLY A 77 2.41 -2.07 -7.01
CA GLY A 77 2.59 -1.08 -5.94
C GLY A 77 1.87 0.24 -6.22
N TRP A 78 2.12 1.23 -5.40
CA TRP A 78 1.46 2.53 -5.48
C TRP A 78 2.46 3.66 -5.65
N HIS A 79 2.08 4.67 -6.40
CA HIS A 79 2.85 5.91 -6.50
C HIS A 79 2.80 6.67 -5.18
N ASP A 80 3.95 7.00 -4.61
CA ASP A 80 4.02 7.76 -3.36
C ASP A 80 3.65 9.24 -3.54
N ALA A 81 4.12 9.84 -4.63
CA ALA A 81 3.90 11.26 -4.94
C ALA A 81 4.00 11.54 -6.44
N GLY A 82 4.01 12.82 -6.84
CA GLY A 82 4.10 13.25 -8.24
C GLY A 82 5.45 13.00 -8.92
N ASP A 83 6.41 12.37 -8.25
CA ASP A 83 7.62 11.81 -8.84
C ASP A 83 7.42 10.36 -9.33
N TYR A 84 6.24 9.80 -9.06
CA TYR A 84 5.86 8.42 -9.36
C TYR A 84 6.80 7.36 -8.78
N GLY A 85 7.60 7.73 -7.78
CA GLY A 85 8.45 6.81 -7.04
C GLY A 85 7.64 5.82 -6.21
N LYS A 86 8.18 4.61 -6.00
CA LYS A 86 7.61 3.57 -5.14
C LYS A 86 8.64 3.22 -4.07
N TYR A 87 8.31 3.46 -2.82
CA TYR A 87 9.24 3.38 -1.70
C TYR A 87 8.89 2.18 -0.82
N GLY A 88 9.76 1.18 -0.74
CA GLY A 88 9.48 -0.08 -0.07
C GLY A 88 9.01 0.05 1.37
N ILE A 89 9.52 1.03 2.13
CA ILE A 89 9.04 1.26 3.50
C ILE A 89 7.61 1.82 3.53
N VAL A 90 7.25 2.65 2.56
CA VAL A 90 5.89 3.22 2.44
C VAL A 90 4.92 2.15 1.98
N GLU A 91 5.28 1.36 0.97
CA GLU A 91 4.50 0.21 0.48
C GLU A 91 4.19 -0.76 1.64
N ASN A 92 5.22 -1.16 2.39
CA ASN A 92 5.05 -2.05 3.54
C ASN A 92 4.14 -1.43 4.62
N LYS A 93 4.22 -0.10 4.84
CA LYS A 93 3.35 0.59 5.79
C LYS A 93 1.88 0.58 5.34
N VAL A 94 1.62 0.86 4.06
CA VAL A 94 0.26 0.81 3.49
C VAL A 94 -0.32 -0.60 3.65
N ILE A 95 0.44 -1.64 3.29
CA ILE A 95 0.00 -3.03 3.46
C ILE A 95 -0.29 -3.35 4.93
N ALA A 96 0.55 -2.90 5.86
CA ALA A 96 0.31 -3.11 7.30
C ALA A 96 -1.00 -2.45 7.75
N ASP A 97 -1.26 -1.21 7.34
CA ASP A 97 -2.49 -0.50 7.69
C ASP A 97 -3.74 -1.17 7.12
N LEU A 98 -3.67 -1.66 5.89
CA LEU A 98 -4.75 -2.41 5.26
C LEU A 98 -4.99 -3.76 5.98
N LEU A 99 -3.93 -4.50 6.34
CA LEU A 99 -4.02 -5.73 7.11
C LEU A 99 -4.62 -5.49 8.51
N PHE A 100 -4.21 -4.43 9.21
CA PHE A 100 -4.82 -4.05 10.48
C PHE A 100 -6.27 -3.63 10.33
N SER A 101 -6.62 -2.90 9.26
CA SER A 101 -8.01 -2.58 8.95
C SER A 101 -8.84 -3.85 8.72
N TYR A 102 -8.28 -4.86 8.07
CA TYR A 102 -8.93 -6.15 7.88
C TYR A 102 -9.09 -6.92 9.20
N LEU A 103 -8.06 -6.93 10.06
CA LEU A 103 -8.09 -7.69 11.32
C LEU A 103 -9.03 -7.07 12.36
N TYR A 104 -9.00 -5.76 12.51
CA TYR A 104 -9.65 -5.06 13.62
C TYR A 104 -10.84 -4.20 13.22
N GLY A 105 -11.03 -3.95 11.93
CA GLY A 105 -12.16 -3.20 11.41
C GLY A 105 -13.38 -4.08 11.13
N ASP A 106 -14.54 -3.48 11.12
CA ASP A 106 -15.78 -4.14 10.76
C ASP A 106 -16.00 -4.25 9.24
N ASN A 107 -15.31 -3.41 8.47
CA ASN A 107 -15.43 -3.35 7.01
C ASN A 107 -14.40 -4.26 6.32
N LYS A 108 -14.76 -5.54 6.17
CA LYS A 108 -13.96 -6.56 5.47
C LYS A 108 -14.45 -6.76 4.03
N ASN A 109 -14.60 -5.66 3.27
CA ASN A 109 -15.10 -5.73 1.92
C ASN A 109 -14.04 -6.26 0.92
N GLU A 110 -14.50 -6.66 -0.26
CA GLU A 110 -13.65 -7.21 -1.32
C GLU A 110 -12.58 -6.21 -1.79
N LYS A 111 -12.88 -4.90 -1.81
CA LYS A 111 -11.93 -3.86 -2.21
C LYS A 111 -10.72 -3.80 -1.26
N LEU A 112 -10.95 -3.95 0.05
CA LEU A 112 -9.87 -3.98 1.03
C LEU A 112 -8.95 -5.18 0.81
N VAL A 113 -9.53 -6.36 0.58
CA VAL A 113 -8.76 -7.58 0.31
C VAL A 113 -7.99 -7.47 -0.99
N ASP A 114 -8.59 -6.89 -2.03
CA ASP A 114 -7.95 -6.67 -3.33
C ASP A 114 -6.75 -5.72 -3.22
N GLU A 115 -6.87 -4.62 -2.46
CA GLU A 115 -5.73 -3.72 -2.21
C GLU A 115 -4.60 -4.41 -1.43
N ILE A 116 -4.91 -5.21 -0.42
CA ILE A 116 -3.89 -5.99 0.32
C ILE A 116 -3.14 -6.92 -0.63
N LYS A 117 -3.86 -7.69 -1.43
CA LYS A 117 -3.28 -8.64 -2.39
C LYS A 117 -2.42 -7.91 -3.43
N TYR A 118 -2.91 -6.80 -3.96
CA TYR A 118 -2.18 -5.99 -4.92
C TYR A 118 -0.83 -5.51 -4.38
N GLY A 119 -0.82 -5.02 -3.15
CA GLY A 119 0.42 -4.60 -2.48
C GLY A 119 1.37 -5.76 -2.20
N LEU A 120 0.86 -6.88 -1.67
CA LEU A 120 1.66 -8.08 -1.41
C LEU A 120 2.29 -8.62 -2.68
N ASP A 121 1.54 -8.73 -3.77
CA ASP A 121 2.04 -9.18 -5.07
C ASP A 121 3.20 -8.32 -5.59
N TYR A 122 3.17 -7.04 -5.31
CA TYR A 122 4.26 -6.13 -5.66
C TYR A 122 5.50 -6.31 -4.78
N VAL A 123 5.34 -6.24 -3.46
CA VAL A 123 6.51 -6.26 -2.56
C VAL A 123 7.21 -7.61 -2.56
N LEU A 124 6.50 -8.72 -2.81
CA LEU A 124 7.09 -10.05 -2.97
C LEU A 124 8.05 -10.14 -4.16
N LYS A 125 7.84 -9.37 -5.24
CA LYS A 125 8.76 -9.28 -6.37
C LYS A 125 10.07 -8.57 -6.03
N LEU A 126 10.08 -7.77 -4.97
CA LEU A 126 11.25 -6.97 -4.57
C LEU A 126 12.22 -7.73 -3.68
N GLN A 127 11.94 -8.98 -3.32
CA GLN A 127 12.85 -9.81 -2.54
C GLN A 127 13.95 -10.40 -3.44
N THR A 128 15.17 -10.36 -2.96
CA THR A 128 16.32 -11.01 -3.61
C THR A 128 16.40 -12.49 -3.24
N ASP A 129 17.15 -13.29 -4.02
CA ASP A 129 17.37 -14.70 -3.75
C ASP A 129 18.01 -14.99 -2.37
N TYR A 130 18.67 -14.01 -1.77
CA TYR A 130 19.28 -14.10 -0.43
C TYR A 130 18.44 -13.47 0.68
N GLY A 131 17.17 -13.14 0.40
CA GLY A 131 16.17 -12.71 1.38
C GLY A 131 16.15 -11.22 1.71
N ALA A 132 17.06 -10.40 1.19
CA ALA A 132 17.00 -8.95 1.36
C ALA A 132 15.97 -8.34 0.40
N VAL A 133 15.43 -7.18 0.74
CA VAL A 133 14.40 -6.51 -0.06
C VAL A 133 14.90 -5.17 -0.58
N TYR A 134 14.72 -4.93 -1.87
CA TYR A 134 15.09 -3.69 -2.53
C TYR A 134 14.38 -2.49 -1.92
N ASN A 135 15.09 -1.37 -1.88
CA ASN A 135 14.64 -0.18 -1.16
C ASN A 135 13.50 0.56 -1.87
N LYS A 136 13.68 0.87 -3.14
CA LYS A 136 12.72 1.70 -3.88
C LYS A 136 12.93 1.63 -5.38
N VAL A 137 11.86 1.96 -6.12
CA VAL A 137 11.87 2.20 -7.57
C VAL A 137 11.70 3.69 -7.81
N VAL A 138 12.60 4.29 -8.58
CA VAL A 138 12.58 5.72 -8.87
C VAL A 138 13.09 6.03 -10.28
N SER A 139 12.67 7.16 -10.85
CA SER A 139 13.25 7.76 -12.05
C SER A 139 14.46 8.63 -11.71
N LYS A 140 15.28 8.99 -12.70
CA LYS A 140 16.42 9.92 -12.49
C LYS A 140 16.00 11.35 -12.24
N ARG A 141 14.82 11.74 -12.72
CA ARG A 141 14.33 13.12 -12.69
C ARG A 141 12.86 13.10 -12.28
N PHE A 142 12.45 14.18 -11.67
CA PHE A 142 11.04 14.42 -11.38
C PHE A 142 10.23 14.46 -12.69
N ALA A 143 9.10 13.75 -12.74
CA ALA A 143 8.27 13.64 -13.95
C ALA A 143 7.60 14.97 -14.38
N GLY A 144 7.44 15.90 -13.43
CA GLY A 144 6.73 17.16 -13.65
C GLY A 144 5.21 16.97 -13.52
N PHE A 145 4.45 17.97 -13.98
CA PHE A 145 2.98 17.94 -13.92
C PHE A 145 2.40 17.23 -15.15
N ILE A 146 2.62 15.92 -15.23
CA ILE A 146 2.06 15.04 -16.26
C ILE A 146 1.35 13.87 -15.56
N SER A 147 0.40 13.22 -16.21
CA SER A 147 -0.21 11.99 -15.70
C SER A 147 0.76 10.80 -15.81
N PRO A 148 0.62 9.77 -14.95
CA PRO A 148 1.62 8.71 -14.81
C PRO A 148 1.85 7.91 -16.10
N GLU A 149 0.84 7.71 -16.94
CA GLU A 149 0.98 6.99 -18.21
C GLU A 149 1.79 7.77 -19.27
N LYS A 150 2.04 9.06 -19.04
CA LYS A 150 2.88 9.92 -19.89
C LYS A 150 4.34 9.97 -19.42
N ASP A 151 4.64 9.46 -18.24
CA ASP A 151 6.03 9.35 -17.79
C ASP A 151 6.69 8.14 -18.44
N ASN A 152 7.52 8.40 -19.44
CA ASN A 152 8.27 7.40 -20.19
C ASN A 152 9.74 7.29 -19.71
N GLN A 153 10.05 7.77 -18.52
CA GLN A 153 11.40 7.69 -17.98
C GLN A 153 11.76 6.25 -17.63
N LYS A 154 13.04 5.91 -17.78
CA LYS A 154 13.58 4.66 -17.25
C LYS A 154 13.52 4.69 -15.72
N THR A 155 13.06 3.62 -15.12
CA THR A 155 13.04 3.43 -13.68
C THR A 155 14.22 2.59 -13.21
N TYR A 156 14.67 2.85 -11.99
CA TYR A 156 15.81 2.22 -11.33
C TYR A 156 15.39 1.63 -10.00
N LEU A 157 15.74 0.37 -9.81
CA LEU A 157 15.57 -0.35 -8.55
C LEU A 157 16.84 -0.16 -7.71
N LEU A 158 16.69 0.49 -6.55
CA LEU A 158 17.83 0.79 -5.68
C LEU A 158 18.13 -0.35 -4.71
N THR A 159 19.39 -0.41 -4.28
CA THR A 159 19.95 -1.48 -3.43
C THR A 159 19.06 -1.83 -2.22
N PRO A 160 19.09 -3.08 -1.77
CA PRO A 160 18.35 -3.50 -0.58
C PRO A 160 18.72 -2.71 0.69
N TRP A 161 17.74 -2.51 1.56
CA TRP A 161 17.93 -1.86 2.85
C TRP A 161 17.39 -2.69 4.00
N THR A 162 18.09 -2.66 5.13
CA THR A 162 17.74 -3.42 6.33
C THR A 162 16.35 -3.07 6.88
N SER A 163 15.99 -1.77 6.91
CA SER A 163 14.68 -1.33 7.41
C SER A 163 13.53 -1.83 6.52
N VAL A 164 13.72 -1.82 5.21
CA VAL A 164 12.72 -2.34 4.25
C VAL A 164 12.59 -3.84 4.38
N THR A 165 13.71 -4.56 4.47
CA THR A 165 13.73 -6.01 4.69
C THR A 165 13.05 -6.39 6.01
N ALA A 166 13.32 -5.67 7.09
CA ALA A 166 12.71 -5.94 8.40
C ALA A 166 11.20 -5.67 8.40
N SER A 167 10.75 -4.56 7.80
CA SER A 167 9.32 -4.27 7.69
C SER A 167 8.61 -5.25 6.76
N PHE A 168 9.26 -5.67 5.67
CA PHE A 168 8.75 -6.72 4.77
C PHE A 168 8.51 -8.02 5.53
N ALA A 169 9.49 -8.52 6.29
CA ALA A 169 9.32 -9.74 7.09
C ALA A 169 8.15 -9.62 8.09
N GLY A 170 7.94 -8.42 8.66
CA GLY A 170 6.80 -8.16 9.55
C GLY A 170 5.45 -8.25 8.85
N ILE A 171 5.31 -7.62 7.68
CA ILE A 171 4.05 -7.64 6.93
C ILE A 171 3.73 -8.99 6.30
N THR A 172 4.76 -9.71 5.80
CA THR A 172 4.53 -11.04 5.21
C THR A 172 4.14 -12.05 6.28
N GLY A 173 4.78 -12.03 7.46
CA GLY A 173 4.33 -12.85 8.59
C GLY A 173 2.90 -12.52 9.04
N LEU A 174 2.51 -11.24 9.06
CA LEU A 174 1.13 -10.84 9.36
C LEU A 174 0.16 -11.28 8.27
N ALA A 175 0.53 -11.16 7.00
CA ALA A 175 -0.27 -11.59 5.86
C ALA A 175 -0.48 -13.11 5.86
N TYR A 176 0.57 -13.88 6.18
CA TYR A 176 0.44 -15.32 6.38
C TYR A 176 -0.65 -15.65 7.41
N GLU A 177 -0.60 -15.04 8.59
CA GLU A 177 -1.60 -15.27 9.65
C GLU A 177 -3.03 -14.87 9.22
N VAL A 178 -3.17 -13.87 8.37
CA VAL A 178 -4.48 -13.41 7.84
C VAL A 178 -5.03 -14.38 6.80
N PHE A 179 -4.19 -14.91 5.92
CA PHE A 179 -4.63 -15.65 4.73
C PHE A 179 -4.47 -17.17 4.82
N LYS A 180 -3.77 -17.72 5.80
CA LYS A 180 -3.45 -19.15 5.91
C LYS A 180 -4.65 -20.10 5.87
N ASP A 181 -5.85 -19.62 6.25
CA ASP A 181 -7.08 -20.42 6.26
C ASP A 181 -8.04 -20.06 5.10
N SER A 182 -7.70 -19.07 4.27
CA SER A 182 -8.59 -18.55 3.21
C SER A 182 -7.95 -18.44 1.83
N ASP A 183 -6.62 -18.38 1.75
CA ASP A 183 -5.85 -18.28 0.51
C ASP A 183 -4.45 -18.89 0.75
N ASP A 184 -4.39 -20.23 0.73
CA ASP A 184 -3.17 -21.00 1.01
C ASP A 184 -2.01 -20.60 0.08
N GLU A 185 -2.29 -20.33 -1.21
CA GLU A 185 -1.26 -19.97 -2.18
C GLU A 185 -0.59 -18.65 -1.83
N LEU A 186 -1.38 -17.63 -1.50
CA LEU A 186 -0.84 -16.34 -1.08
C LEU A 186 -0.11 -16.45 0.25
N ALA A 187 -0.65 -17.21 1.20
CA ALA A 187 -0.05 -17.42 2.50
C ALA A 187 1.33 -18.09 2.38
N GLU A 188 1.46 -19.16 1.59
CA GLU A 188 2.75 -19.82 1.36
C GLU A 188 3.80 -18.89 0.71
N ARG A 189 3.38 -18.00 -0.17
CA ARG A 189 4.29 -16.99 -0.76
C ARG A 189 4.76 -15.94 0.25
N CYS A 190 4.07 -15.80 1.37
CA CYS A 190 4.40 -14.87 2.45
C CYS A 190 5.32 -15.47 3.53
N LEU A 191 5.66 -16.75 3.44
CA LEU A 191 6.60 -17.43 4.32
C LEU A 191 8.04 -17.32 3.81
#